data_6bf40897fdcf9da62decdc7984af1c51
#
_entry.id   6bf40897fdcf9da62decdc7984af1c51
#
_cell.length_a   1.000
_cell.length_b   1.000
_cell.length_c   1.000
_cell.angle_alpha   90.00
_cell.angle_beta   90.00
_cell.angle_gamma   90.00
#
_symmetry.space_group_name_H-M   'P 1'
#
loop_
_entity.id
_entity.type
_entity.pdbx_description
1 polymer ?
#
loop_
_entity_poly.entity_id
_entity_poly.type
_entity_poly.pdbx_seq_one_letter_code
_entity_poly.pdbx_strand_id
1 'polypeptide(L)'
;MKLALSQRGEASSDAQRRQLNCDAQRRGPPGGLRINARALVAALFSALLGTIGSAAQAQPFETPPLPAPPRSLAIATPTEQRLPNGLRVVLAARPGVRLVTAQLLVLAGAEVDPPQRAGLASLAAGLLTKGTQGRSASAQAREAESLGGSLDSSAGWNQSQVSITVTVGQLNPALGLLADAVMRPTFAQAELERLRAQVLDGLKIAYSQPATLATLATERLLFGSRPYGHPADGTPASLPRITRTDLQALHRAHYRPDNAVLLLAGDLDDAGALRLAARHFGAWRGPQTGAATASRLALAALPTPAPAAGSSASPAAAAAAAAAPTPWLAIDMAKSDQATVMVAVPLPPLGADRATASVLNAVLGSDFSSRLNQEIRIQRGLSYGVGSQLDARRDGGALRVSVQTRNASAAEVVALVRTELDGLIDTPVPAAELAARKAALVGAFGRSIETTAGLGSALRSLVVAGVPVSELRARIEALSAVTADAVQRFAAAYLGAGARRVVVAGEALEFSASLQAQAPAQTPLSSPSRRFVTLTPATLDIERDGAWPDR
;
A
#
# COMPACT_ATOMS: atom_id res chain seq x y z
N MET A 1 -30.27 38.52 -13.05
CA MET A 1 -29.79 39.88 -12.74
C MET A 1 -28.71 39.76 -11.64
N LYS A 2 -27.48 39.37 -12.03
CA LYS A 2 -26.24 39.40 -11.21
C LYS A 2 -25.07 38.83 -12.06
N LEU A 3 -24.70 39.64 -13.06
CA LEU A 3 -23.50 39.43 -13.88
C LEU A 3 -23.05 40.84 -14.32
N ALA A 4 -22.50 41.62 -13.41
CA ALA A 4 -21.84 42.90 -13.70
C ALA A 4 -21.15 43.46 -12.44
N LEU A 5 -20.07 42.84 -11.94
CA LEU A 5 -19.15 43.44 -10.94
C LEU A 5 -17.83 42.66 -10.89
N SER A 6 -17.19 42.47 -12.06
CA SER A 6 -15.82 41.89 -12.08
C SER A 6 -14.89 42.49 -13.15
N GLN A 7 -15.16 43.72 -13.64
CA GLN A 7 -14.26 44.35 -14.61
C GLN A 7 -13.92 45.82 -14.27
N ARG A 8 -13.65 46.14 -13.02
CA ARG A 8 -13.14 47.47 -12.59
C ARG A 8 -11.89 47.44 -11.71
N GLY A 9 -11.10 46.36 -11.74
CA GLY A 9 -9.86 46.24 -10.94
C GLY A 9 -8.54 46.36 -11.71
N GLU A 10 -8.53 46.17 -13.01
CA GLU A 10 -7.27 46.07 -13.77
C GLU A 10 -6.87 47.32 -14.59
N ALA A 11 -7.69 48.36 -14.65
CA ALA A 11 -7.39 49.56 -15.42
C ALA A 11 -6.61 50.65 -14.65
N SER A 12 -6.35 50.47 -13.35
CA SER A 12 -5.68 51.48 -12.52
C SER A 12 -4.16 51.28 -12.36
N SER A 13 -3.64 50.13 -12.74
CA SER A 13 -2.20 49.82 -12.53
C SER A 13 -1.30 50.21 -13.72
N ASP A 14 -1.85 50.31 -14.93
CA ASP A 14 -1.07 50.64 -16.14
C ASP A 14 -0.90 52.13 -16.39
N ALA A 15 -1.75 52.98 -15.82
CA ALA A 15 -1.63 54.46 -15.93
C ALA A 15 -0.51 55.01 -15.03
N GLN A 16 -0.22 54.40 -13.91
CA GLN A 16 0.85 54.83 -12.98
C GLN A 16 2.26 54.43 -13.43
N ARG A 17 2.40 53.43 -14.27
CA ARG A 17 3.70 53.02 -14.83
C ARG A 17 4.14 53.84 -16.04
N ARG A 18 3.26 54.58 -16.70
CA ARG A 18 3.60 55.43 -17.85
C ARG A 18 4.00 56.87 -17.47
N GLN A 19 3.71 57.30 -16.25
CA GLN A 19 4.07 58.64 -15.78
C GLN A 19 5.48 58.76 -15.18
N LEU A 20 6.10 57.64 -14.78
CA LEU A 20 7.46 57.66 -14.21
C LEU A 20 8.60 57.60 -15.26
N ASN A 21 8.28 57.47 -16.55
CA ASN A 21 9.29 57.37 -17.62
C ASN A 21 9.44 58.65 -18.48
N CYS A 22 8.69 59.74 -18.21
CA CYS A 22 8.77 60.99 -18.98
C CYS A 22 9.59 62.12 -18.33
N ASP A 23 9.95 62.04 -17.06
CA ASP A 23 10.67 63.12 -16.35
C ASP A 23 12.20 62.94 -16.29
N ALA A 24 12.76 61.93 -16.95
CA ALA A 24 14.20 61.69 -16.97
C ALA A 24 14.96 62.24 -18.20
N GLN A 25 14.31 63.00 -19.08
CA GLN A 25 14.91 63.47 -20.34
C GLN A 25 15.08 64.97 -20.49
N ARG A 26 15.08 65.75 -19.43
CA ARG A 26 15.40 67.23 -19.54
C ARG A 26 16.33 67.68 -18.43
N ARG A 27 17.60 67.37 -18.50
CA ARG A 27 18.72 68.23 -17.96
C ARG A 27 20.01 67.88 -18.71
N GLY A 28 20.47 68.78 -19.58
CA GLY A 28 21.77 68.70 -20.26
C GLY A 28 22.92 69.02 -19.32
N PRO A 29 24.17 68.62 -19.61
CA PRO A 29 25.29 68.69 -18.71
C PRO A 29 26.06 70.05 -18.83
N PRO A 30 26.68 70.54 -17.77
CA PRO A 30 27.75 71.51 -17.87
C PRO A 30 29.10 70.80 -18.09
N GLY A 31 29.94 71.49 -18.86
CA GLY A 31 31.12 71.03 -19.54
C GLY A 31 32.29 70.44 -18.77
N GLY A 32 33.12 69.79 -19.55
CA GLY A 32 34.55 69.74 -19.44
C GLY A 32 35.17 68.55 -18.70
N LEU A 33 35.43 67.48 -19.37
CA LEU A 33 36.77 66.81 -19.41
C LEU A 33 36.77 65.76 -20.53
N ARG A 34 37.53 65.99 -21.59
CA ARG A 34 37.69 65.02 -22.68
C ARG A 34 38.62 63.88 -22.21
N ILE A 35 38.08 62.85 -21.63
CA ILE A 35 38.80 61.63 -21.41
C ILE A 35 38.48 60.70 -22.60
N ASN A 36 39.54 60.24 -23.30
CA ASN A 36 39.42 59.38 -24.46
C ASN A 36 38.64 58.07 -24.15
N ALA A 37 37.36 58.04 -24.52
CA ALA A 37 36.46 56.92 -24.28
C ALA A 37 36.97 55.58 -24.84
N ARG A 38 37.88 55.64 -25.85
CA ARG A 38 38.51 54.43 -26.42
C ARG A 38 39.54 53.76 -25.50
N ALA A 39 40.22 54.54 -24.64
CA ALA A 39 41.18 53.99 -23.69
C ALA A 39 40.50 53.36 -22.48
N LEU A 40 39.34 53.90 -22.06
CA LEU A 40 38.58 53.37 -20.92
C LEU A 40 37.85 52.04 -21.29
N VAL A 41 37.35 51.96 -22.52
CA VAL A 41 36.71 50.73 -23.03
C VAL A 41 37.74 49.62 -23.22
N ALA A 42 38.95 49.93 -23.70
CA ALA A 42 40.02 48.94 -23.82
C ALA A 42 40.51 48.43 -22.46
N ALA A 43 40.62 49.31 -21.46
CA ALA A 43 41.01 48.91 -20.10
C ALA A 43 39.94 48.08 -19.36
N LEU A 44 38.66 48.39 -19.57
CA LEU A 44 37.54 47.61 -19.02
C LEU A 44 37.40 46.22 -19.73
N PHE A 45 37.66 46.16 -21.04
CA PHE A 45 37.66 44.89 -21.75
C PHE A 45 38.86 43.97 -21.36
N SER A 46 40.03 44.56 -21.11
CA SER A 46 41.19 43.81 -20.61
C SER A 46 41.04 43.32 -19.19
N ALA A 47 40.37 44.10 -18.31
CA ALA A 47 40.06 43.71 -16.95
C ALA A 47 38.96 42.62 -16.91
N LEU A 48 37.99 42.67 -17.86
CA LEU A 48 36.93 41.65 -17.94
C LEU A 48 37.45 40.31 -18.55
N LEU A 49 38.43 40.36 -19.42
CA LEU A 49 39.09 39.14 -19.99
C LEU A 49 40.08 38.51 -18.98
N GLY A 50 40.64 39.31 -18.04
CA GLY A 50 41.51 38.79 -16.99
C GLY A 50 40.78 38.04 -15.89
N THR A 51 39.45 38.29 -15.71
CA THR A 51 38.62 37.61 -14.70
C THR A 51 37.92 36.36 -15.24
N ILE A 52 37.89 36.12 -16.56
CA ILE A 52 37.33 34.91 -17.18
C ILE A 52 38.38 33.78 -17.24
N GLY A 53 39.64 34.09 -16.94
CA GLY A 53 40.74 33.09 -16.95
C GLY A 53 40.94 32.34 -15.63
N SER A 54 40.12 32.54 -14.61
CA SER A 54 39.99 31.53 -13.54
C SER A 54 39.16 30.40 -14.11
N ALA A 55 39.85 29.49 -14.81
CA ALA A 55 39.27 28.16 -15.07
C ALA A 55 38.72 27.72 -13.73
N ALA A 56 37.38 27.61 -13.63
CA ALA A 56 36.76 26.84 -12.60
C ALA A 56 37.38 25.45 -12.76
N GLN A 57 38.43 25.16 -12.00
CA GLN A 57 38.93 23.83 -11.82
C GLN A 57 37.69 23.11 -11.28
N ALA A 58 37.04 22.31 -12.13
CA ALA A 58 36.06 21.36 -11.70
C ALA A 58 36.78 20.58 -10.60
N GLN A 59 36.45 20.89 -9.36
CA GLN A 59 36.94 20.06 -8.24
C GLN A 59 36.53 18.65 -8.63
N PRO A 60 37.49 17.71 -8.65
CA PRO A 60 37.12 16.33 -8.86
C PRO A 60 36.02 16.05 -7.85
N PHE A 61 34.87 15.53 -8.31
CA PHE A 61 33.79 15.10 -7.43
C PHE A 61 34.45 14.31 -6.31
N GLU A 62 34.54 14.89 -5.13
CA GLU A 62 35.01 14.16 -3.98
C GLU A 62 34.15 12.91 -3.89
N THR A 63 34.78 11.74 -3.94
CA THR A 63 34.06 10.48 -3.70
C THR A 63 33.27 10.68 -2.42
N PRO A 64 31.94 10.48 -2.42
CA PRO A 64 31.15 10.67 -1.22
C PRO A 64 31.83 9.94 -0.06
N PRO A 65 31.91 10.53 1.12
CA PRO A 65 32.51 9.85 2.27
C PRO A 65 31.81 8.51 2.46
N LEU A 66 32.61 7.49 2.77
CA LEU A 66 32.04 6.17 3.07
C LEU A 66 30.97 6.34 4.13
N PRO A 67 29.79 5.71 3.96
CA PRO A 67 28.72 5.81 4.94
C PRO A 67 29.25 5.37 6.30
N ALA A 68 29.04 6.21 7.31
CA ALA A 68 29.35 5.83 8.69
C ALA A 68 28.58 4.56 9.07
N PRO A 69 29.11 3.73 9.98
CA PRO A 69 28.36 2.59 10.49
C PRO A 69 26.95 3.02 10.93
N PRO A 70 25.92 2.24 10.61
CA PRO A 70 24.56 2.58 11.01
C PRO A 70 24.52 2.82 12.53
N ARG A 71 24.00 3.97 12.95
CA ARG A 71 23.75 4.20 14.38
C ARG A 71 22.74 3.16 14.87
N SER A 72 22.95 2.63 16.07
CA SER A 72 21.98 1.73 16.69
C SER A 72 20.65 2.48 16.85
N LEU A 73 19.59 1.99 16.19
CA LEU A 73 18.26 2.52 16.35
C LEU A 73 17.72 2.08 17.72
N ALA A 74 17.47 3.06 18.58
CA ALA A 74 16.74 2.79 19.82
C ALA A 74 15.26 2.54 19.46
N ILE A 75 14.89 1.27 19.31
CA ILE A 75 13.50 0.88 19.06
C ILE A 75 12.83 0.69 20.42
N ALA A 76 11.71 1.42 20.64
CA ALA A 76 10.90 1.24 21.82
C ALA A 76 10.51 -0.24 21.98
N THR A 77 10.57 -0.76 23.19
CA THR A 77 10.05 -2.10 23.50
C THR A 77 8.54 -1.98 23.66
N PRO A 78 7.73 -2.54 22.76
CA PRO A 78 6.29 -2.52 22.95
C PRO A 78 5.92 -3.35 24.16
N THR A 79 4.99 -2.84 24.98
CA THR A 79 4.35 -3.59 26.06
C THR A 79 2.95 -4.00 25.63
N GLU A 80 2.50 -5.17 26.05
CA GLU A 80 1.18 -5.68 25.75
C GLU A 80 0.47 -6.09 27.03
N GLN A 81 -0.75 -5.59 27.22
CA GLN A 81 -1.62 -5.94 28.33
C GLN A 81 -3.04 -6.22 27.85
N ARG A 82 -3.82 -6.89 28.65
CA ARG A 82 -5.22 -7.22 28.35
C ARG A 82 -6.13 -6.66 29.44
N LEU A 83 -7.15 -5.91 29.04
CA LEU A 83 -8.18 -5.43 29.96
C LEU A 83 -9.10 -6.59 30.36
N PRO A 84 -9.83 -6.46 31.50
CA PRO A 84 -10.74 -7.51 31.99
C PRO A 84 -11.83 -7.93 30.99
N ASN A 85 -12.22 -7.04 30.06
CA ASN A 85 -13.20 -7.34 29.01
C ASN A 85 -12.58 -8.05 27.78
N GLY A 86 -11.28 -8.35 27.81
CA GLY A 86 -10.58 -9.05 26.75
C GLY A 86 -9.86 -8.16 25.73
N LEU A 87 -10.05 -6.83 25.74
CA LEU A 87 -9.36 -5.92 24.84
C LEU A 87 -7.85 -5.97 25.07
N ARG A 88 -7.09 -6.22 24.00
CA ARG A 88 -5.64 -6.13 24.01
C ARG A 88 -5.22 -4.67 23.88
N VAL A 89 -4.29 -4.23 24.69
CA VAL A 89 -3.70 -2.87 24.63
C VAL A 89 -2.20 -3.04 24.40
N VAL A 90 -1.73 -2.51 23.29
CA VAL A 90 -0.31 -2.51 22.93
C VAL A 90 0.20 -1.07 22.99
N LEU A 91 1.27 -0.88 23.74
CA LEU A 91 1.86 0.42 24.00
C LEU A 91 3.28 0.46 23.45
N ALA A 92 3.62 1.51 22.72
CA ALA A 92 4.98 1.79 22.28
C ALA A 92 5.36 3.22 22.65
N ALA A 93 6.02 3.35 23.79
CA ALA A 93 6.46 4.64 24.30
C ALA A 93 7.54 5.26 23.40
N ARG A 94 7.37 6.54 23.05
CA ARG A 94 8.34 7.35 22.33
C ARG A 94 8.46 8.73 23.00
N PRO A 95 9.24 8.83 24.06
CA PRO A 95 9.38 10.05 24.82
C PRO A 95 9.90 11.22 23.97
N GLY A 96 9.42 12.42 24.25
CA GLY A 96 9.93 13.67 23.64
C GLY A 96 9.25 14.10 22.35
N VAL A 97 8.40 13.27 21.72
CA VAL A 97 7.71 13.64 20.46
C VAL A 97 6.45 14.48 20.72
N ARG A 98 5.91 14.50 21.93
CA ARG A 98 4.67 15.18 22.36
C ARG A 98 3.42 14.86 21.54
N LEU A 99 3.47 13.81 20.71
CA LEU A 99 2.35 13.30 19.94
C LEU A 99 2.05 11.87 20.34
N VAL A 100 0.80 11.48 20.20
CA VAL A 100 0.34 10.10 20.36
C VAL A 100 -0.57 9.74 19.19
N THR A 101 -0.28 8.61 18.55
CA THR A 101 -1.18 7.96 17.61
C THR A 101 -1.92 6.86 18.33
N ALA A 102 -3.25 6.95 18.34
CA ALA A 102 -4.15 5.92 18.82
C ALA A 102 -4.82 5.22 17.63
N GLN A 103 -4.74 3.89 17.59
CA GLN A 103 -5.38 3.06 16.57
C GLN A 103 -6.14 1.94 17.27
N LEU A 104 -7.44 1.82 17.02
CA LEU A 104 -8.21 0.64 17.40
C LEU A 104 -8.37 -0.25 16.18
N LEU A 105 -7.86 -1.45 16.27
CA LEU A 105 -7.99 -2.50 15.27
C LEU A 105 -9.08 -3.47 15.69
N VAL A 106 -9.95 -3.82 14.77
CA VAL A 106 -10.83 -4.99 14.86
C VAL A 106 -10.27 -6.04 13.92
N LEU A 107 -9.98 -7.24 14.40
CA LEU A 107 -9.33 -8.31 13.63
C LEU A 107 -10.34 -9.02 12.71
N ALA A 108 -11.03 -8.23 11.92
CA ALA A 108 -11.96 -8.62 10.88
C ALA A 108 -11.96 -7.52 9.80
N GLY A 109 -11.76 -7.91 8.56
CA GLY A 109 -11.73 -7.06 7.37
C GLY A 109 -12.52 -7.68 6.23
N ALA A 110 -12.09 -7.46 5.00
CA ALA A 110 -12.80 -7.96 3.84
C ALA A 110 -12.85 -9.50 3.75
N GLU A 111 -11.97 -10.22 4.45
CA GLU A 111 -11.99 -11.70 4.48
C GLU A 111 -13.25 -12.30 5.12
N VAL A 112 -14.01 -11.50 5.88
CA VAL A 112 -15.26 -11.97 6.48
C VAL A 112 -16.50 -11.60 5.65
N ASP A 113 -16.32 -10.91 4.54
CA ASP A 113 -17.43 -10.54 3.66
C ASP A 113 -18.06 -11.78 3.01
N PRO A 114 -19.39 -11.94 3.06
CA PRO A 114 -20.03 -12.97 2.25
C PRO A 114 -19.75 -12.73 0.75
N PRO A 115 -19.59 -13.77 -0.07
CA PRO A 115 -19.24 -13.63 -1.48
C PRO A 115 -20.11 -12.65 -2.27
N GLN A 116 -21.44 -12.65 -2.02
CA GLN A 116 -22.39 -11.76 -2.70
C GLN A 116 -22.45 -10.36 -2.11
N ARG A 117 -21.70 -10.07 -1.06
CA ARG A 117 -21.63 -8.79 -0.34
C ARG A 117 -20.21 -8.31 -0.16
N ALA A 118 -19.34 -8.59 -1.14
CA ALA A 118 -18.01 -8.00 -1.19
C ALA A 118 -18.08 -6.48 -1.01
N GLY A 119 -17.20 -5.92 -0.17
CA GLY A 119 -17.18 -4.51 0.22
C GLY A 119 -17.98 -4.18 1.49
N LEU A 120 -18.58 -5.19 2.15
CA LEU A 120 -19.34 -4.98 3.39
C LEU A 120 -18.45 -4.41 4.51
N ALA A 121 -17.26 -4.98 4.72
CA ALA A 121 -16.32 -4.50 5.73
C ALA A 121 -15.79 -3.10 5.39
N SER A 122 -15.52 -2.82 4.11
CA SER A 122 -15.07 -1.51 3.64
C SER A 122 -16.13 -0.42 3.89
N LEU A 123 -17.41 -0.68 3.52
CA LEU A 123 -18.50 0.25 3.82
C LEU A 123 -18.73 0.41 5.33
N ALA A 124 -18.69 -0.69 6.09
CA ALA A 124 -18.85 -0.63 7.54
C ALA A 124 -17.77 0.24 8.19
N ALA A 125 -16.50 0.02 7.85
CA ALA A 125 -15.39 0.83 8.35
C ALA A 125 -15.55 2.31 7.94
N GLY A 126 -15.84 2.59 6.66
CA GLY A 126 -16.04 3.95 6.16
C GLY A 126 -17.17 4.71 6.86
N LEU A 127 -18.16 4.00 7.39
CA LEU A 127 -19.29 4.59 8.11
C LEU A 127 -19.04 4.82 9.61
N LEU A 128 -17.98 4.30 10.20
CA LEU A 128 -17.65 4.53 11.62
C LEU A 128 -17.41 6.00 11.95
N THR A 129 -16.92 6.76 10.96
CA THR A 129 -16.68 8.21 11.06
C THR A 129 -17.82 9.06 10.49
N LYS A 130 -18.97 8.44 10.17
CA LYS A 130 -20.14 9.11 9.60
C LYS A 130 -21.32 9.24 10.57
N GLY A 131 -21.01 9.35 11.86
CA GLY A 131 -21.95 9.61 12.93
C GLY A 131 -22.14 8.44 13.89
N THR A 132 -22.32 8.81 15.14
CA THR A 132 -22.55 7.93 16.28
C THR A 132 -23.91 8.23 16.93
N GLN A 133 -24.31 7.45 17.94
CA GLN A 133 -25.57 7.70 18.65
C GLN A 133 -25.63 9.10 19.31
N GLY A 134 -24.46 9.68 19.66
CA GLY A 134 -24.39 10.98 20.31
C GLY A 134 -23.93 12.13 19.40
N ARG A 135 -23.48 11.86 18.16
CA ARG A 135 -22.86 12.86 17.29
C ARG A 135 -23.23 12.65 15.82
N SER A 136 -23.56 13.72 15.12
CA SER A 136 -23.64 13.69 13.65
C SER A 136 -22.24 13.53 13.03
N ALA A 137 -22.16 13.15 11.74
CA ALA A 137 -20.90 13.06 11.01
C ALA A 137 -20.09 14.37 11.07
N SER A 138 -20.75 15.51 10.87
CA SER A 138 -20.10 16.82 10.91
C SER A 138 -19.66 17.22 12.33
N ALA A 139 -20.40 16.83 13.37
CA ALA A 139 -19.98 17.08 14.75
C ALA A 139 -18.77 16.25 15.12
N GLN A 140 -18.73 14.98 14.70
CA GLN A 140 -17.60 14.09 14.91
C GLN A 140 -16.32 14.61 14.23
N ALA A 141 -16.44 15.10 12.99
CA ALA A 141 -15.31 15.69 12.26
C ALA A 141 -14.79 16.97 12.95
N ARG A 142 -15.70 17.91 13.31
CA ARG A 142 -15.30 19.13 14.01
C ARG A 142 -14.66 18.86 15.37
N GLU A 143 -15.12 17.84 16.10
CA GLU A 143 -14.50 17.45 17.36
C GLU A 143 -13.09 16.93 17.14
N ALA A 144 -12.87 16.05 16.16
CA ALA A 144 -11.53 15.59 15.80
C ALA A 144 -10.60 16.75 15.42
N GLU A 145 -11.07 17.68 14.59
CA GLU A 145 -10.34 18.89 14.20
C GLU A 145 -10.00 19.78 15.41
N SER A 146 -10.92 19.94 16.36
CA SER A 146 -10.68 20.71 17.60
C SER A 146 -9.60 20.11 18.49
N LEU A 147 -9.37 18.80 18.38
CA LEU A 147 -8.27 18.10 19.07
C LEU A 147 -6.95 18.20 18.31
N GLY A 148 -6.92 18.86 17.15
CA GLY A 148 -5.74 19.01 16.29
C GLY A 148 -5.44 17.77 15.44
N GLY A 149 -6.43 16.89 15.20
CA GLY A 149 -6.27 15.68 14.40
C GLY A 149 -7.44 15.41 13.46
N SER A 150 -7.38 14.30 12.75
CA SER A 150 -8.48 13.72 11.98
C SER A 150 -8.81 12.32 12.50
N LEU A 151 -10.07 11.96 12.48
CA LEU A 151 -10.51 10.60 12.78
C LEU A 151 -10.67 9.84 11.48
N ASP A 152 -9.76 8.91 11.22
CA ASP A 152 -9.73 8.13 10.00
C ASP A 152 -10.18 6.69 10.25
N SER A 153 -10.89 6.11 9.29
CA SER A 153 -11.32 4.71 9.37
C SER A 153 -11.17 4.02 8.02
N SER A 154 -10.79 2.75 8.06
CA SER A 154 -10.63 1.91 6.86
C SER A 154 -10.73 0.43 7.21
N ALA A 155 -11.04 -0.40 6.22
CA ALA A 155 -10.85 -1.83 6.29
C ALA A 155 -9.73 -2.27 5.36
N GLY A 156 -8.96 -3.25 5.79
CA GLY A 156 -8.07 -4.03 4.95
C GLY A 156 -8.60 -5.46 4.82
N TRP A 157 -7.72 -6.36 4.39
CA TRP A 157 -8.12 -7.77 4.28
C TRP A 157 -8.43 -8.39 5.64
N ASN A 158 -7.55 -8.26 6.62
CA ASN A 158 -7.66 -8.97 7.90
C ASN A 158 -7.97 -8.05 9.09
N GLN A 159 -8.29 -6.81 8.86
CA GLN A 159 -8.67 -5.86 9.93
C GLN A 159 -9.54 -4.73 9.41
N SER A 160 -10.33 -4.19 10.32
CA SER A 160 -10.89 -2.83 10.24
C SER A 160 -10.22 -1.97 11.30
N GLN A 161 -10.03 -0.68 11.04
CA GLN A 161 -9.36 0.23 11.98
C GLN A 161 -10.04 1.58 12.06
N VAL A 162 -9.91 2.20 13.23
CA VAL A 162 -10.13 3.64 13.43
C VAL A 162 -8.89 4.21 14.08
N SER A 163 -8.42 5.36 13.63
CA SER A 163 -7.19 5.98 14.12
C SER A 163 -7.28 7.48 14.24
N ILE A 164 -6.52 8.04 15.17
CA ILE A 164 -6.34 9.47 15.36
C ILE A 164 -4.93 9.74 15.88
N THR A 165 -4.32 10.83 15.43
CA THR A 165 -3.05 11.34 15.97
C THR A 165 -3.29 12.71 16.59
N VAL A 166 -2.92 12.88 17.86
CA VAL A 166 -3.12 14.11 18.61
C VAL A 166 -1.91 14.42 19.50
N THR A 167 -1.88 15.61 20.08
CA THR A 167 -0.93 15.91 21.16
C THR A 167 -1.27 15.10 22.41
N VAL A 168 -0.28 14.84 23.26
CA VAL A 168 -0.43 14.06 24.51
C VAL A 168 -1.58 14.57 25.38
N GLY A 169 -1.73 15.89 25.53
CA GLY A 169 -2.79 16.51 26.31
C GLY A 169 -4.21 16.23 25.78
N GLN A 170 -4.34 15.89 24.50
CA GLN A 170 -5.61 15.61 23.86
C GLN A 170 -5.93 14.10 23.75
N LEU A 171 -5.06 13.22 24.25
CA LEU A 171 -5.26 11.78 24.15
C LEU A 171 -6.56 11.31 24.83
N ASN A 172 -6.89 11.86 25.98
CA ASN A 172 -8.10 11.47 26.71
C ASN A 172 -9.39 11.74 25.92
N PRO A 173 -9.70 12.95 25.44
CA PRO A 173 -10.88 13.16 24.59
C PRO A 173 -10.78 12.43 23.24
N ALA A 174 -9.59 12.27 22.65
CA ALA A 174 -9.41 11.53 21.41
C ALA A 174 -9.78 10.05 21.54
N LEU A 175 -9.41 9.40 22.67
CA LEU A 175 -9.84 8.03 22.95
C LEU A 175 -11.36 7.92 23.16
N GLY A 176 -11.99 8.96 23.74
CA GLY A 176 -13.45 9.04 23.85
C GLY A 176 -14.14 9.07 22.49
N LEU A 177 -13.61 9.90 21.57
CA LEU A 177 -14.11 10.01 20.20
C LEU A 177 -13.93 8.70 19.42
N LEU A 178 -12.78 8.07 19.55
CA LEU A 178 -12.46 6.79 18.91
C LEU A 178 -13.35 5.66 19.46
N ALA A 179 -13.54 5.60 20.78
CA ALA A 179 -14.41 4.63 21.42
C ALA A 179 -15.88 4.78 20.97
N ASP A 180 -16.36 6.03 20.87
CA ASP A 180 -17.72 6.31 20.42
C ASP A 180 -17.92 5.85 18.95
N ALA A 181 -16.97 6.16 18.07
CA ALA A 181 -17.00 5.74 16.66
C ALA A 181 -17.09 4.22 16.50
N VAL A 182 -16.33 3.47 17.31
CA VAL A 182 -16.25 2.01 17.17
C VAL A 182 -17.40 1.30 17.90
N MET A 183 -17.80 1.78 19.08
CA MET A 183 -18.78 1.07 19.90
C MET A 183 -20.23 1.45 19.58
N ARG A 184 -20.47 2.66 19.06
CA ARG A 184 -21.82 3.22 18.91
C ARG A 184 -22.09 3.87 17.55
N PRO A 185 -21.63 3.30 16.43
CA PRO A 185 -21.93 3.86 15.11
C PRO A 185 -23.44 3.76 14.81
N THR A 186 -23.99 4.75 14.11
CA THR A 186 -25.42 4.74 13.75
C THR A 186 -25.69 3.99 12.46
N PHE A 187 -24.72 3.88 11.57
CA PHE A 187 -24.93 3.38 10.21
C PHE A 187 -26.16 3.99 9.57
N ALA A 188 -26.26 5.35 9.62
CA ALA A 188 -27.41 6.07 9.10
C ALA A 188 -27.63 5.75 7.62
N GLN A 189 -28.90 5.48 7.24
CA GLN A 189 -29.23 5.07 5.86
C GLN A 189 -28.75 6.11 4.84
N ALA A 190 -28.95 7.40 5.12
CA ALA A 190 -28.53 8.48 4.22
C ALA A 190 -26.99 8.49 4.01
N GLU A 191 -26.22 8.21 5.06
CA GLU A 191 -24.76 8.14 4.95
C GLU A 191 -24.30 6.89 4.19
N LEU A 192 -25.00 5.76 4.37
CA LEU A 192 -24.75 4.55 3.59
C LEU A 192 -24.99 4.79 2.10
N GLU A 193 -26.13 5.40 1.73
CA GLU A 193 -26.43 5.68 0.32
C GLU A 193 -25.42 6.65 -0.30
N ARG A 194 -25.03 7.69 0.46
CA ARG A 194 -24.04 8.66 0.00
C ARG A 194 -22.67 8.00 -0.22
N LEU A 195 -22.20 7.20 0.76
CA LEU A 195 -20.92 6.50 0.65
C LEU A 195 -20.96 5.46 -0.49
N ARG A 196 -22.05 4.69 -0.60
CA ARG A 196 -22.24 3.72 -1.68
C ARG A 196 -22.16 4.38 -3.06
N ALA A 197 -22.85 5.49 -3.26
CA ALA A 197 -22.80 6.23 -4.52
C ALA A 197 -21.39 6.70 -4.84
N GLN A 198 -20.67 7.24 -3.85
CA GLN A 198 -19.29 7.66 -4.00
C GLN A 198 -18.37 6.50 -4.40
N VAL A 199 -18.51 5.33 -3.75
CA VAL A 199 -17.71 4.14 -4.07
C VAL A 199 -18.04 3.63 -5.48
N LEU A 200 -19.32 3.55 -5.84
CA LEU A 200 -19.74 3.13 -7.18
C LEU A 200 -19.20 4.05 -8.28
N ASP A 201 -19.20 5.35 -8.07
CA ASP A 201 -18.61 6.30 -9.02
C ASP A 201 -17.09 6.14 -9.11
N GLY A 202 -16.41 5.89 -7.99
CA GLY A 202 -14.99 5.53 -7.98
C GLY A 202 -14.70 4.25 -8.75
N LEU A 203 -15.52 3.21 -8.61
CA LEU A 203 -15.36 1.94 -9.32
C LEU A 203 -15.52 2.08 -10.84
N LYS A 204 -16.43 2.96 -11.33
CA LYS A 204 -16.55 3.24 -12.77
C LYS A 204 -15.24 3.74 -13.37
N ILE A 205 -14.56 4.65 -12.65
CA ILE A 205 -13.24 5.17 -13.05
C ILE A 205 -12.17 4.07 -12.91
N ALA A 206 -12.17 3.36 -11.79
CA ALA A 206 -11.17 2.32 -11.53
C ALA A 206 -11.23 1.19 -12.58
N TYR A 207 -12.42 0.77 -13.00
CA TYR A 207 -12.59 -0.30 -13.98
C TYR A 207 -12.25 0.12 -15.43
N SER A 208 -12.05 1.39 -15.70
CA SER A 208 -11.49 1.86 -16.97
C SER A 208 -9.95 1.79 -17.01
N GLN A 209 -9.30 1.45 -15.90
CA GLN A 209 -7.85 1.39 -15.79
C GLN A 209 -7.32 -0.05 -15.94
N PRO A 210 -6.40 -0.31 -16.88
CA PRO A 210 -5.80 -1.66 -17.06
C PRO A 210 -5.18 -2.21 -15.77
N ALA A 211 -4.53 -1.38 -14.98
CA ALA A 211 -3.90 -1.78 -13.73
C ALA A 211 -4.90 -2.31 -12.70
N THR A 212 -6.08 -1.70 -12.60
CA THR A 212 -7.13 -2.17 -11.70
C THR A 212 -7.66 -3.53 -12.11
N LEU A 213 -8.01 -3.70 -13.39
CA LEU A 213 -8.54 -4.97 -13.88
C LEU A 213 -7.50 -6.09 -13.80
N ALA A 214 -6.24 -5.79 -14.13
CA ALA A 214 -5.14 -6.75 -13.96
C ALA A 214 -4.99 -7.18 -12.49
N THR A 215 -5.11 -6.23 -11.55
CA THR A 215 -5.04 -6.53 -10.12
C THR A 215 -6.19 -7.43 -9.66
N LEU A 216 -7.43 -7.09 -9.97
CA LEU A 216 -8.62 -7.87 -9.60
C LEU A 216 -8.58 -9.28 -10.18
N ALA A 217 -8.21 -9.40 -11.46
CA ALA A 217 -8.05 -10.69 -12.12
C ALA A 217 -6.93 -11.52 -11.46
N THR A 218 -5.82 -10.89 -11.11
CA THR A 218 -4.70 -11.55 -10.43
C THR A 218 -5.12 -12.06 -9.04
N GLU A 219 -5.85 -11.26 -8.24
CA GLU A 219 -6.40 -11.68 -6.95
C GLU A 219 -7.27 -12.94 -7.12
N ARG A 220 -8.15 -12.91 -8.11
CA ARG A 220 -9.03 -14.04 -8.40
C ARG A 220 -8.26 -15.29 -8.83
N LEU A 221 -7.22 -15.15 -9.68
CA LEU A 221 -6.36 -16.26 -10.07
C LEU A 221 -5.55 -16.86 -8.91
N LEU A 222 -5.12 -16.00 -7.96
CA LEU A 222 -4.36 -16.44 -6.80
C LEU A 222 -5.21 -17.14 -5.76
N PHE A 223 -6.39 -16.61 -5.49
CA PHE A 223 -7.19 -17.02 -4.33
C PHE A 223 -8.50 -17.72 -4.69
N GLY A 224 -8.93 -17.67 -5.95
CA GLY A 224 -10.18 -18.33 -6.39
C GLY A 224 -11.40 -17.78 -5.67
N SER A 225 -12.27 -18.65 -5.18
CA SER A 225 -13.44 -18.32 -4.36
C SER A 225 -13.12 -18.15 -2.86
N ARG A 226 -11.86 -18.30 -2.46
CA ARG A 226 -11.44 -18.08 -1.06
C ARG A 226 -11.57 -16.60 -0.68
N PRO A 227 -11.60 -16.26 0.62
CA PRO A 227 -11.84 -14.89 1.10
C PRO A 227 -11.04 -13.78 0.40
N TYR A 228 -9.79 -14.05 0.03
CA TYR A 228 -8.93 -13.05 -0.62
C TYR A 228 -9.12 -12.93 -2.14
N GLY A 229 -10.02 -13.71 -2.74
CA GLY A 229 -10.23 -13.72 -4.19
C GLY A 229 -11.34 -12.79 -4.69
N HIS A 230 -12.05 -12.09 -3.81
CA HIS A 230 -13.05 -11.08 -4.17
C HIS A 230 -12.48 -9.65 -4.03
N PRO A 231 -13.07 -8.63 -4.66
CA PRO A 231 -12.64 -7.25 -4.43
C PRO A 231 -12.97 -6.77 -3.01
N ALA A 232 -11.97 -6.30 -2.26
CA ALA A 232 -12.15 -5.85 -0.88
C ALA A 232 -13.09 -4.63 -0.76
N ASP A 233 -13.11 -3.75 -1.77
CA ASP A 233 -13.97 -2.56 -1.81
C ASP A 233 -15.34 -2.83 -2.47
N GLY A 234 -15.60 -4.09 -2.83
CA GLY A 234 -16.85 -4.49 -3.47
C GLY A 234 -16.85 -4.32 -4.98
N THR A 235 -18.01 -4.57 -5.56
CA THR A 235 -18.26 -4.50 -7.00
C THR A 235 -19.54 -3.72 -7.30
N PRO A 236 -19.77 -3.29 -8.56
CA PRO A 236 -21.03 -2.69 -8.96
C PRO A 236 -22.27 -3.56 -8.68
N ALA A 237 -22.11 -4.88 -8.63
CA ALA A 237 -23.20 -5.80 -8.34
C ALA A 237 -23.36 -6.11 -6.85
N SER A 238 -22.26 -6.19 -6.07
CA SER A 238 -22.32 -6.49 -4.63
C SER A 238 -22.77 -5.31 -3.78
N LEU A 239 -22.25 -4.11 -4.05
CA LEU A 239 -22.51 -2.91 -3.24
C LEU A 239 -24.00 -2.53 -3.11
N PRO A 240 -24.85 -2.61 -4.16
CA PRO A 240 -26.27 -2.34 -4.03
C PRO A 240 -27.01 -3.34 -3.13
N ARG A 241 -26.49 -4.55 -2.95
CA ARG A 241 -27.09 -5.60 -2.11
C ARG A 241 -26.79 -5.44 -0.62
N ILE A 242 -25.81 -4.59 -0.26
CA ILE A 242 -25.44 -4.37 1.13
C ILE A 242 -26.46 -3.47 1.80
N THR A 243 -27.07 -3.94 2.87
CA THR A 243 -28.09 -3.21 3.62
C THR A 243 -27.53 -2.69 4.95
N ARG A 244 -28.25 -1.74 5.56
CA ARG A 244 -27.94 -1.29 6.94
C ARG A 244 -27.97 -2.46 7.93
N THR A 245 -28.86 -3.41 7.74
CA THR A 245 -28.96 -4.62 8.59
C THR A 245 -27.69 -5.47 8.50
N ASP A 246 -27.11 -5.59 7.31
CA ASP A 246 -25.85 -6.31 7.11
C ASP A 246 -24.69 -5.64 7.84
N LEU A 247 -24.60 -4.30 7.75
CA LEU A 247 -23.58 -3.53 8.47
C LEU A 247 -23.71 -3.71 9.99
N GLN A 248 -24.93 -3.67 10.52
CA GLN A 248 -25.19 -3.90 11.93
C GLN A 248 -24.89 -5.34 12.36
N ALA A 249 -25.15 -6.31 11.50
CA ALA A 249 -24.85 -7.72 11.76
C ALA A 249 -23.33 -7.95 11.80
N LEU A 250 -22.59 -7.43 10.84
CA LEU A 250 -21.11 -7.48 10.81
C LEU A 250 -20.53 -6.80 12.05
N HIS A 251 -21.04 -5.62 12.40
CA HIS A 251 -20.59 -4.89 13.59
C HIS A 251 -20.82 -5.69 14.87
N ARG A 252 -22.02 -6.23 15.09
CA ARG A 252 -22.32 -7.06 16.26
C ARG A 252 -21.45 -8.32 16.32
N ALA A 253 -21.17 -8.94 15.17
CA ALA A 253 -20.38 -10.17 15.12
C ALA A 253 -18.90 -9.96 15.44
N HIS A 254 -18.31 -8.88 14.94
CA HIS A 254 -16.86 -8.71 14.92
C HIS A 254 -16.31 -7.56 15.77
N TYR A 255 -17.08 -6.49 16.00
CA TYR A 255 -16.63 -5.34 16.78
C TYR A 255 -16.82 -5.58 18.27
N ARG A 256 -15.92 -6.37 18.83
CA ARG A 256 -15.95 -6.85 20.21
C ARG A 256 -14.56 -6.68 20.83
N PRO A 257 -14.48 -6.47 22.18
CA PRO A 257 -13.21 -6.23 22.84
C PRO A 257 -12.23 -7.40 22.72
N ASP A 258 -12.70 -8.65 22.75
CA ASP A 258 -11.88 -9.86 22.62
C ASP A 258 -11.36 -10.10 21.20
N ASN A 259 -11.91 -9.41 20.19
CA ASN A 259 -11.49 -9.41 18.80
C ASN A 259 -10.82 -8.10 18.39
N ALA A 260 -10.43 -7.26 19.35
CA ALA A 260 -9.88 -5.94 19.09
C ALA A 260 -8.54 -5.70 19.79
N VAL A 261 -7.75 -4.79 19.24
CA VAL A 261 -6.47 -4.35 19.78
C VAL A 261 -6.39 -2.83 19.72
N LEU A 262 -6.18 -2.21 20.87
CA LEU A 262 -5.87 -0.78 20.95
C LEU A 262 -4.35 -0.61 20.90
N LEU A 263 -3.85 0.05 19.87
CA LEU A 263 -2.45 0.42 19.71
C LEU A 263 -2.27 1.89 20.09
N LEU A 264 -1.36 2.18 20.99
CA LEU A 264 -0.97 3.53 21.39
C LEU A 264 0.53 3.68 21.18
N ALA A 265 0.93 4.60 20.31
CA ALA A 265 2.33 4.88 20.00
C ALA A 265 2.63 6.36 20.18
N GLY A 266 3.60 6.71 21.02
CA GLY A 266 3.98 8.10 21.23
C GLY A 266 4.51 8.44 22.61
N ASP A 267 4.42 9.71 22.99
CA ASP A 267 4.89 10.20 24.29
C ASP A 267 3.83 9.90 25.37
N LEU A 268 3.93 8.73 25.97
CA LEU A 268 2.98 8.24 26.96
C LEU A 268 3.70 7.36 27.99
N ASP A 269 3.16 7.36 29.21
CA ASP A 269 3.50 6.37 30.22
C ASP A 269 2.50 5.21 30.19
N ASP A 270 2.98 4.00 30.42
CA ASP A 270 2.18 2.78 30.29
C ASP A 270 0.99 2.76 31.27
N ALA A 271 1.20 3.19 32.51
CA ALA A 271 0.16 3.17 33.52
C ALA A 271 -0.97 4.18 33.21
N GLY A 272 -0.61 5.39 32.76
CA GLY A 272 -1.56 6.41 32.34
C GLY A 272 -2.35 5.97 31.10
N ALA A 273 -1.66 5.42 30.13
CA ALA A 273 -2.27 4.90 28.89
C ALA A 273 -3.28 3.77 29.19
N LEU A 274 -2.93 2.84 30.07
CA LEU A 274 -3.83 1.74 30.47
C LEU A 274 -5.05 2.25 31.25
N ARG A 275 -4.88 3.24 32.14
CA ARG A 275 -6.03 3.85 32.84
C ARG A 275 -6.99 4.50 31.86
N LEU A 276 -6.48 5.22 30.84
CA LEU A 276 -7.30 5.81 29.79
C LEU A 276 -7.98 4.75 28.93
N ALA A 277 -7.26 3.70 28.53
CA ALA A 277 -7.86 2.57 27.82
C ALA A 277 -8.99 1.92 28.62
N ALA A 278 -8.78 1.64 29.90
CA ALA A 278 -9.80 1.08 30.80
C ALA A 278 -11.00 2.03 30.96
N ARG A 279 -10.77 3.34 31.07
CA ARG A 279 -11.84 4.35 31.19
C ARG A 279 -12.76 4.38 29.96
N HIS A 280 -12.21 4.37 28.76
CA HIS A 280 -12.99 4.53 27.53
C HIS A 280 -13.52 3.22 26.96
N PHE A 281 -12.80 2.11 27.14
CA PHE A 281 -13.13 0.81 26.57
C PHE A 281 -13.51 -0.25 27.60
N GLY A 282 -13.30 -0.04 28.90
CA GLY A 282 -13.55 -1.05 29.92
C GLY A 282 -15.03 -1.49 30.03
N ALA A 283 -15.97 -0.58 29.70
CA ALA A 283 -17.40 -0.89 29.64
C ALA A 283 -17.83 -1.56 28.30
N TRP A 284 -16.95 -1.66 27.32
CA TRP A 284 -17.27 -2.31 26.05
C TRP A 284 -17.58 -3.79 26.26
N ARG A 285 -18.76 -4.24 25.82
CA ARG A 285 -19.22 -5.63 25.91
C ARG A 285 -19.48 -6.16 24.52
N GLY A 286 -19.06 -7.39 24.28
CA GLY A 286 -19.47 -8.16 23.12
C GLY A 286 -20.64 -9.10 23.50
N PRO A 287 -21.34 -9.70 22.53
CA PRO A 287 -22.25 -10.80 22.78
C PRO A 287 -21.52 -11.89 23.57
N GLN A 288 -22.07 -12.29 24.70
CA GLN A 288 -21.50 -13.35 25.55
C GLN A 288 -21.81 -14.71 24.94
N THR A 289 -21.16 -15.06 23.85
CA THR A 289 -21.29 -16.43 23.33
C THR A 289 -20.04 -16.79 22.54
N GLY A 290 -19.68 -18.06 22.55
CA GLY A 290 -18.54 -18.67 21.88
C GLY A 290 -18.48 -18.52 20.34
N ALA A 291 -19.12 -17.47 19.80
CA ALA A 291 -19.17 -17.13 18.38
C ALA A 291 -17.78 -16.77 17.81
N ALA A 292 -16.84 -16.28 18.64
CA ALA A 292 -15.47 -16.04 18.17
C ALA A 292 -14.75 -17.34 17.82
N THR A 293 -14.97 -18.39 18.62
CA THR A 293 -14.48 -19.74 18.34
C THR A 293 -15.27 -20.36 17.19
N ALA A 294 -16.60 -20.13 17.14
CA ALA A 294 -17.44 -20.62 16.05
C ALA A 294 -17.17 -19.90 14.71
N SER A 295 -16.87 -18.60 14.71
CA SER A 295 -16.48 -17.89 13.48
C SER A 295 -15.10 -18.30 12.96
N ARG A 296 -14.13 -18.56 13.86
CA ARG A 296 -12.84 -19.17 13.50
C ARG A 296 -13.02 -20.62 13.04
N LEU A 297 -13.92 -21.38 13.66
CA LEU A 297 -14.26 -22.76 13.27
C LEU A 297 -15.13 -22.81 12.01
N ALA A 298 -16.01 -21.82 11.76
CA ALA A 298 -16.77 -21.74 10.52
C ALA A 298 -15.90 -21.30 9.32
N LEU A 299 -14.88 -20.46 9.54
CA LEU A 299 -13.87 -20.19 8.52
C LEU A 299 -12.97 -21.41 8.28
N ALA A 300 -12.71 -22.21 9.31
CA ALA A 300 -12.02 -23.50 9.21
C ALA A 300 -12.92 -24.62 8.63
N ALA A 301 -14.25 -24.45 8.64
CA ALA A 301 -15.23 -25.43 8.16
C ALA A 301 -15.75 -25.16 6.73
N LEU A 302 -15.35 -24.08 6.07
CA LEU A 302 -15.41 -24.05 4.61
C LEU A 302 -14.47 -25.14 4.10
N PRO A 303 -14.89 -25.99 3.14
CA PRO A 303 -14.05 -27.07 2.67
C PRO A 303 -12.80 -26.46 2.01
N THR A 304 -11.79 -26.20 2.82
CA THR A 304 -10.43 -26.36 2.38
C THR A 304 -10.36 -27.81 1.91
N PRO A 305 -9.76 -28.16 0.76
CA PRO A 305 -9.25 -29.51 0.61
C PRO A 305 -8.37 -29.73 1.84
N ALA A 306 -8.85 -30.56 2.76
CA ALA A 306 -8.32 -30.71 4.10
C ALA A 306 -6.82 -30.98 4.05
N PRO A 307 -5.97 -30.23 4.74
CA PRO A 307 -4.77 -30.83 5.28
C PRO A 307 -5.28 -31.76 6.38
N ALA A 308 -4.97 -33.03 6.25
CA ALA A 308 -5.24 -34.04 7.25
C ALA A 308 -4.84 -33.52 8.63
N ALA A 309 -5.75 -33.63 9.60
CA ALA A 309 -5.53 -33.24 10.97
C ALA A 309 -4.22 -33.88 11.47
N GLY A 310 -3.25 -33.04 11.86
CA GLY A 310 -2.02 -33.50 12.53
C GLY A 310 -0.71 -33.26 11.79
N SER A 311 -0.70 -32.60 10.63
CA SER A 311 0.56 -32.21 9.98
C SER A 311 0.67 -30.68 9.92
N SER A 312 1.72 -30.13 10.49
CA SER A 312 2.32 -28.88 10.02
C SER A 312 2.39 -29.04 8.50
N ALA A 313 1.54 -28.30 7.74
CA ALA A 313 1.54 -28.39 6.29
C ALA A 313 2.97 -28.12 5.83
N SER A 314 3.61 -29.18 5.31
CA SER A 314 4.95 -29.07 4.74
C SER A 314 4.91 -27.96 3.68
N PRO A 315 5.92 -27.10 3.57
CA PRO A 315 6.06 -26.16 2.46
C PRO A 315 5.79 -26.79 1.09
N ALA A 316 6.09 -28.09 0.94
CA ALA A 316 5.80 -28.89 -0.25
C ALA A 316 4.29 -29.08 -0.53
N ALA A 317 3.42 -29.16 0.50
CA ALA A 317 1.97 -29.31 0.28
C ALA A 317 1.31 -27.98 -0.13
N ALA A 318 1.80 -26.85 0.39
CA ALA A 318 1.39 -25.52 -0.06
C ALA A 318 1.89 -25.24 -1.50
N ALA A 319 3.11 -25.68 -1.81
CA ALA A 319 3.66 -25.62 -3.16
C ALA A 319 2.93 -26.51 -4.16
N ALA A 320 2.50 -27.71 -3.75
CA ALA A 320 1.72 -28.63 -4.59
C ALA A 320 0.31 -28.11 -4.89
N ALA A 321 -0.35 -27.45 -3.94
CA ALA A 321 -1.64 -26.78 -4.16
C ALA A 321 -1.52 -25.54 -5.07
N ALA A 322 -0.35 -24.88 -5.09
CA ALA A 322 -0.02 -23.79 -6.01
C ALA A 322 0.34 -24.28 -7.42
N ALA A 323 0.65 -25.56 -7.57
CA ALA A 323 1.16 -26.15 -8.83
C ALA A 323 0.08 -26.54 -9.85
N ALA A 324 -1.21 -26.32 -9.58
CA ALA A 324 -2.24 -26.56 -10.60
C ALA A 324 -2.03 -25.58 -11.77
N PRO A 325 -1.94 -26.10 -13.01
CA PRO A 325 -1.72 -25.25 -14.19
C PRO A 325 -2.87 -24.26 -14.33
N THR A 326 -2.52 -22.98 -14.28
CA THR A 326 -3.47 -21.89 -14.43
C THR A 326 -3.20 -21.19 -15.75
N PRO A 327 -4.23 -20.89 -16.57
CA PRO A 327 -4.03 -20.19 -17.81
C PRO A 327 -3.46 -18.79 -17.58
N TRP A 328 -2.69 -18.32 -18.53
CA TRP A 328 -2.35 -16.91 -18.64
C TRP A 328 -3.57 -16.15 -19.13
N LEU A 329 -3.77 -14.95 -18.62
CA LEU A 329 -4.96 -14.17 -18.90
C LEU A 329 -4.62 -12.87 -19.61
N ALA A 330 -5.29 -12.62 -20.72
CA ALA A 330 -5.36 -11.33 -21.37
C ALA A 330 -6.71 -10.67 -21.06
N ILE A 331 -6.69 -9.40 -20.71
CA ILE A 331 -7.90 -8.58 -20.60
C ILE A 331 -7.85 -7.57 -21.71
N ASP A 332 -8.74 -7.75 -22.71
CA ASP A 332 -8.81 -6.87 -23.86
C ASP A 332 -9.51 -5.56 -23.51
N MET A 333 -8.73 -4.50 -23.51
CA MET A 333 -9.20 -3.13 -23.27
C MET A 333 -8.93 -2.32 -24.54
N ALA A 334 -9.85 -2.42 -25.51
CA ALA A 334 -9.75 -1.73 -26.77
C ALA A 334 -9.42 -0.24 -26.60
N LYS A 335 -8.45 0.27 -27.36
CA LYS A 335 -7.98 1.66 -27.32
C LYS A 335 -7.26 2.06 -26.01
N SER A 336 -6.77 1.11 -25.24
CA SER A 336 -5.87 1.43 -24.14
C SER A 336 -4.50 1.78 -24.68
N ASP A 337 -3.96 2.95 -24.34
CA ASP A 337 -2.62 3.40 -24.79
C ASP A 337 -1.49 2.54 -24.22
N GLN A 338 -1.74 1.88 -23.09
CA GLN A 338 -0.73 1.09 -22.38
C GLN A 338 -1.32 -0.22 -21.89
N ALA A 339 -0.45 -1.24 -21.82
CA ALA A 339 -0.73 -2.48 -21.12
C ALA A 339 -0.19 -2.45 -19.68
N THR A 340 -0.91 -3.11 -18.78
CA THR A 340 -0.40 -3.49 -17.47
C THR A 340 -0.11 -4.98 -17.47
N VAL A 341 1.16 -5.32 -17.24
CA VAL A 341 1.64 -6.68 -17.02
C VAL A 341 1.66 -6.95 -15.52
N MET A 342 1.01 -8.03 -15.10
CA MET A 342 1.02 -8.52 -13.73
C MET A 342 1.54 -9.95 -13.72
N VAL A 343 2.61 -10.20 -12.96
CA VAL A 343 3.10 -11.55 -12.67
C VAL A 343 3.05 -11.76 -11.17
N ALA A 344 2.31 -12.75 -10.71
CA ALA A 344 2.12 -12.99 -9.29
C ALA A 344 2.37 -14.45 -8.92
N VAL A 345 2.85 -14.65 -7.70
CA VAL A 345 3.13 -15.96 -7.12
C VAL A 345 2.46 -16.04 -5.77
N PRO A 346 1.60 -17.05 -5.51
CA PRO A 346 1.00 -17.22 -4.20
C PRO A 346 2.06 -17.63 -3.17
N LEU A 347 1.94 -17.08 -1.97
CA LEU A 347 2.83 -17.37 -0.84
C LEU A 347 2.01 -17.86 0.35
N PRO A 348 2.54 -18.78 1.16
CA PRO A 348 1.95 -19.14 2.44
C PRO A 348 2.05 -17.99 3.44
N PRO A 349 1.45 -18.10 4.63
CA PRO A 349 1.76 -17.23 5.76
C PRO A 349 3.26 -17.21 6.02
N LEU A 350 3.89 -16.04 5.97
CA LEU A 350 5.35 -15.95 5.91
C LEU A 350 6.06 -16.33 7.21
N GLY A 351 5.43 -16.17 8.38
CA GLY A 351 6.03 -16.56 9.66
C GLY A 351 7.50 -16.12 9.79
N ALA A 352 8.39 -17.10 9.99
CA ALA A 352 9.83 -16.89 10.10
C ALA A 352 10.50 -16.42 8.78
N ASP A 353 9.91 -16.72 7.63
CA ASP A 353 10.45 -16.35 6.32
C ASP A 353 10.22 -14.89 5.93
N ARG A 354 9.54 -14.11 6.77
CA ARG A 354 9.20 -12.71 6.48
C ARG A 354 10.40 -11.84 6.14
N ALA A 355 11.53 -12.01 6.83
CA ALA A 355 12.74 -11.26 6.55
C ALA A 355 13.34 -11.67 5.21
N THR A 356 13.45 -12.96 4.94
CA THR A 356 13.95 -13.53 3.68
C THR A 356 13.10 -13.07 2.49
N ALA A 357 11.77 -13.16 2.59
CA ALA A 357 10.85 -12.70 1.56
C ALA A 357 10.98 -11.18 1.30
N SER A 358 11.20 -10.38 2.37
CA SER A 358 11.42 -8.93 2.23
C SER A 358 12.72 -8.63 1.47
N VAL A 359 13.81 -9.35 1.78
CA VAL A 359 15.09 -9.18 1.09
C VAL A 359 14.99 -9.63 -0.36
N LEU A 360 14.35 -10.77 -0.64
CA LEU A 360 14.08 -11.23 -2.00
C LEU A 360 13.32 -10.18 -2.81
N ASN A 361 12.25 -9.61 -2.24
CA ASN A 361 11.47 -8.58 -2.89
C ASN A 361 12.29 -7.31 -3.17
N ALA A 362 13.21 -6.94 -2.26
CA ALA A 362 14.10 -5.79 -2.45
C ALA A 362 15.14 -6.04 -3.57
N VAL A 363 15.62 -7.26 -3.72
CA VAL A 363 16.48 -7.65 -4.86
C VAL A 363 15.68 -7.57 -6.15
N LEU A 364 14.47 -8.15 -6.17
CA LEU A 364 13.66 -8.30 -7.37
C LEU A 364 13.18 -6.96 -7.94
N GLY A 365 12.42 -6.16 -7.16
CA GLY A 365 11.72 -5.02 -7.79
C GLY A 365 11.20 -3.94 -6.85
N SER A 366 11.47 -3.96 -5.51
CA SER A 366 10.88 -2.96 -4.62
C SER A 366 11.61 -1.61 -4.62
N ASP A 367 12.83 -1.54 -5.12
CA ASP A 367 13.68 -0.34 -5.13
C ASP A 367 14.05 0.10 -6.55
N PHE A 368 14.40 1.38 -6.71
CA PHE A 368 14.84 1.93 -7.98
C PHE A 368 16.03 1.18 -8.60
N SER A 369 16.97 0.74 -7.81
CA SER A 369 18.15 0.00 -8.24
C SER A 369 17.96 -1.53 -8.27
N SER A 370 16.74 -2.04 -8.06
CA SER A 370 16.41 -3.46 -8.13
C SER A 370 16.56 -4.03 -9.55
N ARG A 371 16.66 -5.35 -9.65
CA ARG A 371 16.92 -6.05 -10.92
C ARG A 371 15.89 -5.71 -12.00
N LEU A 372 14.60 -5.79 -11.69
CA LEU A 372 13.54 -5.45 -12.64
C LEU A 372 13.60 -4.00 -13.11
N ASN A 373 13.90 -3.04 -12.22
CA ASN A 373 14.04 -1.65 -12.60
C ASN A 373 15.28 -1.43 -13.48
N GLN A 374 16.40 -2.08 -13.16
CA GLN A 374 17.61 -2.01 -14.00
C GLN A 374 17.34 -2.56 -15.39
N GLU A 375 16.77 -3.74 -15.50
CA GLU A 375 16.57 -4.42 -16.78
C GLU A 375 15.48 -3.75 -17.64
N ILE A 376 14.28 -3.53 -17.07
CA ILE A 376 13.11 -3.10 -17.84
C ILE A 376 13.08 -1.59 -18.04
N ARG A 377 13.43 -0.82 -16.99
CA ARG A 377 13.35 0.64 -17.02
C ARG A 377 14.64 1.30 -17.51
N ILE A 378 15.78 0.94 -16.91
CA ILE A 378 17.04 1.68 -17.13
C ILE A 378 17.70 1.22 -18.42
N GLN A 379 17.87 -0.09 -18.63
CA GLN A 379 18.61 -0.61 -19.79
C GLN A 379 17.75 -0.62 -21.05
N ARG A 380 16.47 -1.02 -20.96
CA ARG A 380 15.61 -1.18 -22.15
C ARG A 380 14.60 -0.06 -22.36
N GLY A 381 14.34 0.78 -21.38
CA GLY A 381 13.36 1.87 -21.50
C GLY A 381 11.92 1.41 -21.82
N LEU A 382 11.56 0.18 -21.44
CA LEU A 382 10.25 -0.39 -21.78
C LEU A 382 9.14 0.12 -20.86
N SER A 383 9.48 0.63 -19.67
CA SER A 383 8.52 1.09 -18.68
C SER A 383 9.08 2.27 -17.88
N TYR A 384 8.19 3.19 -17.52
CA TYR A 384 8.52 4.22 -16.53
C TYR A 384 8.31 3.73 -15.08
N GLY A 385 7.40 2.77 -14.86
CA GLY A 385 7.08 2.21 -13.56
C GLY A 385 7.16 0.68 -13.54
N VAL A 386 8.15 0.16 -12.83
CA VAL A 386 8.33 -1.27 -12.55
C VAL A 386 8.39 -1.45 -11.05
N GLY A 387 7.61 -2.36 -10.50
CA GLY A 387 7.66 -2.64 -9.07
C GLY A 387 7.32 -4.08 -8.73
N SER A 388 7.95 -4.59 -7.67
CA SER A 388 7.50 -5.80 -6.99
C SER A 388 7.02 -5.48 -5.59
N GLN A 389 5.97 -6.15 -5.16
CA GLN A 389 5.33 -5.99 -3.86
C GLN A 389 5.11 -7.33 -3.20
N LEU A 390 5.47 -7.39 -1.92
CA LEU A 390 5.17 -8.51 -1.05
C LEU A 390 3.87 -8.21 -0.30
N ASP A 391 2.80 -8.89 -0.65
CA ASP A 391 1.51 -8.82 0.03
C ASP A 391 1.43 -9.98 1.02
N ALA A 392 1.71 -9.68 2.29
CA ALA A 392 1.68 -10.66 3.37
C ALA A 392 0.36 -10.53 4.14
N ARG A 393 -0.49 -11.54 4.04
CA ARG A 393 -1.78 -11.64 4.75
C ARG A 393 -1.68 -12.69 5.84
N ARG A 394 -2.66 -12.72 6.75
CA ARG A 394 -2.67 -13.66 7.88
C ARG A 394 -2.65 -15.12 7.44
N ASP A 395 -3.46 -15.46 6.44
CA ASP A 395 -3.69 -16.85 6.01
C ASP A 395 -3.01 -17.15 4.66
N GLY A 396 -2.06 -16.35 4.25
CA GLY A 396 -1.32 -16.46 2.99
C GLY A 396 -1.02 -15.10 2.38
N GLY A 397 -0.55 -15.07 1.13
CA GLY A 397 -0.22 -13.83 0.45
C GLY A 397 0.23 -14.03 -0.98
N ALA A 398 0.94 -13.07 -1.52
CA ALA A 398 1.53 -13.16 -2.84
C ALA A 398 2.76 -12.24 -2.97
N LEU A 399 3.71 -12.67 -3.80
CA LEU A 399 4.67 -11.78 -4.43
C LEU A 399 4.08 -11.33 -5.77
N ARG A 400 4.00 -10.03 -6.00
CA ARG A 400 3.43 -9.45 -7.23
C ARG A 400 4.44 -8.57 -7.91
N VAL A 401 4.57 -8.71 -9.21
CA VAL A 401 5.31 -7.79 -10.08
C VAL A 401 4.28 -7.07 -10.94
N SER A 402 4.33 -5.76 -10.99
CA SER A 402 3.47 -4.92 -11.82
C SER A 402 4.31 -4.01 -12.69
N VAL A 403 4.01 -3.98 -13.98
CA VAL A 403 4.73 -3.16 -14.97
C VAL A 403 3.72 -2.53 -15.92
N GLN A 404 3.77 -1.21 -16.07
CA GLN A 404 3.05 -0.50 -17.11
C GLN A 404 3.96 -0.30 -18.30
N THR A 405 3.53 -0.68 -19.50
CA THR A 405 4.34 -0.64 -20.72
C THR A 405 3.47 -0.37 -21.94
N ARG A 406 4.09 -0.16 -23.10
CA ARG A 406 3.36 -0.12 -24.38
C ARG A 406 2.77 -1.50 -24.67
N ASN A 407 1.60 -1.55 -25.30
CA ASN A 407 0.94 -2.80 -25.65
C ASN A 407 1.87 -3.77 -26.41
N ALA A 408 2.53 -3.32 -27.45
CA ALA A 408 3.46 -4.12 -28.24
C ALA A 408 4.64 -4.71 -27.44
N SER A 409 5.02 -4.09 -26.32
CA SER A 409 6.14 -4.53 -25.47
C SER A 409 5.70 -5.47 -24.33
N ALA A 410 4.40 -5.72 -24.15
CA ALA A 410 3.88 -6.45 -22.98
C ALA A 410 4.42 -7.89 -22.90
N ALA A 411 4.51 -8.60 -24.03
CA ALA A 411 5.03 -9.96 -24.08
C ALA A 411 6.53 -10.02 -23.74
N GLU A 412 7.33 -9.05 -24.21
CA GLU A 412 8.75 -8.92 -23.85
C GLU A 412 8.92 -8.70 -22.35
N VAL A 413 8.12 -7.80 -21.77
CA VAL A 413 8.14 -7.53 -20.32
C VAL A 413 7.81 -8.78 -19.51
N VAL A 414 6.82 -9.59 -19.93
CA VAL A 414 6.52 -10.87 -19.28
C VAL A 414 7.73 -11.80 -19.31
N ALA A 415 8.42 -11.90 -20.46
CA ALA A 415 9.62 -12.73 -20.59
C ALA A 415 10.73 -12.27 -19.65
N LEU A 416 10.99 -10.96 -19.57
CA LEU A 416 12.01 -10.38 -18.69
C LEU A 416 11.70 -10.62 -17.20
N VAL A 417 10.45 -10.41 -16.76
CA VAL A 417 10.05 -10.72 -15.39
C VAL A 417 10.26 -12.19 -15.05
N ARG A 418 9.94 -13.09 -15.99
CA ARG A 418 10.17 -14.53 -15.80
C ARG A 418 11.65 -14.85 -15.68
N THR A 419 12.50 -14.28 -16.53
CA THR A 419 13.95 -14.44 -16.49
C THR A 419 14.52 -14.02 -15.14
N GLU A 420 14.09 -12.88 -14.59
CA GLU A 420 14.55 -12.43 -13.27
C GLU A 420 14.09 -13.35 -12.13
N LEU A 421 12.87 -13.88 -12.21
CA LEU A 421 12.37 -14.87 -11.25
C LEU A 421 13.17 -16.20 -11.35
N ASP A 422 13.50 -16.65 -12.54
CA ASP A 422 14.32 -17.84 -12.76
C ASP A 422 15.75 -17.60 -12.26
N GLY A 423 16.33 -16.44 -12.53
CA GLY A 423 17.64 -16.05 -12.04
C GLY A 423 17.77 -16.05 -10.51
N LEU A 424 16.70 -15.74 -9.77
CA LEU A 424 16.68 -15.85 -8.30
C LEU A 424 16.65 -17.30 -7.81
N ILE A 425 16.12 -18.21 -8.61
CA ILE A 425 16.11 -19.66 -8.31
C ILE A 425 17.49 -20.26 -8.60
N ASP A 426 18.05 -19.95 -9.76
CA ASP A 426 19.21 -20.62 -10.31
C ASP A 426 20.53 -20.12 -9.74
N THR A 427 20.58 -18.83 -9.35
CA THR A 427 21.84 -18.16 -8.99
C THR A 427 21.74 -17.44 -7.65
N PRO A 428 22.65 -17.69 -6.71
CA PRO A 428 22.71 -16.95 -5.46
C PRO A 428 22.88 -15.43 -5.69
N VAL A 429 22.25 -14.62 -4.86
CA VAL A 429 22.39 -13.16 -4.91
C VAL A 429 23.83 -12.77 -4.57
N PRO A 430 24.55 -11.99 -5.40
CA PRO A 430 25.91 -11.53 -5.11
C PRO A 430 26.01 -10.82 -3.75
N ALA A 431 27.10 -11.05 -3.03
CA ALA A 431 27.27 -10.54 -1.66
C ALA A 431 27.13 -9.01 -1.57
N ALA A 432 27.67 -8.27 -2.52
CA ALA A 432 27.57 -6.81 -2.57
C ALA A 432 26.11 -6.33 -2.78
N GLU A 433 25.38 -6.98 -3.69
CA GLU A 433 23.95 -6.69 -3.93
C GLU A 433 23.12 -6.99 -2.67
N LEU A 434 23.33 -8.17 -2.08
CA LEU A 434 22.62 -8.57 -0.86
C LEU A 434 22.86 -7.58 0.29
N ALA A 435 24.11 -7.15 0.50
CA ALA A 435 24.48 -6.19 1.53
C ALA A 435 23.79 -4.84 1.31
N ALA A 436 23.77 -4.33 0.06
CA ALA A 436 23.12 -3.09 -0.29
C ALA A 436 21.58 -3.15 -0.05
N ARG A 437 20.94 -4.27 -0.43
CA ARG A 437 19.48 -4.44 -0.20
C ARG A 437 19.14 -4.53 1.27
N LYS A 438 19.91 -5.24 2.05
CA LYS A 438 19.73 -5.32 3.51
C LYS A 438 19.88 -3.95 4.15
N ALA A 439 20.91 -3.19 3.79
CA ALA A 439 21.12 -1.82 4.29
C ALA A 439 19.95 -0.89 3.93
N ALA A 440 19.45 -0.96 2.68
CA ALA A 440 18.29 -0.19 2.24
C ALA A 440 17.03 -0.51 3.06
N LEU A 441 16.74 -1.79 3.30
CA LEU A 441 15.60 -2.23 4.09
C LEU A 441 15.71 -1.80 5.56
N VAL A 442 16.88 -1.91 6.17
CA VAL A 442 17.14 -1.46 7.54
C VAL A 442 16.92 0.06 7.63
N GLY A 443 17.48 0.82 6.68
CA GLY A 443 17.28 2.28 6.62
C GLY A 443 15.82 2.67 6.39
N ALA A 444 15.11 1.98 5.51
CA ALA A 444 13.68 2.21 5.26
C ALA A 444 12.84 1.90 6.50
N PHE A 445 13.12 0.80 7.19
CA PHE A 445 12.46 0.45 8.44
C PHE A 445 12.71 1.52 9.51
N GLY A 446 13.96 1.94 9.70
CA GLY A 446 14.30 3.02 10.64
C GLY A 446 13.47 4.28 10.39
N ARG A 447 13.47 4.77 9.14
CA ARG A 447 12.67 5.95 8.75
C ARG A 447 11.16 5.73 8.97
N SER A 448 10.65 4.52 8.70
CA SER A 448 9.22 4.22 8.83
C SER A 448 8.70 4.34 10.26
N ILE A 449 9.54 4.06 11.27
CA ILE A 449 9.16 4.12 12.68
C ILE A 449 9.55 5.43 13.38
N GLU A 450 10.03 6.43 12.64
CA GLU A 450 10.39 7.74 13.20
C GLU A 450 9.16 8.54 13.67
N THR A 451 8.02 8.36 13.04
CA THR A 451 6.78 9.01 13.45
C THR A 451 5.95 8.09 14.34
N THR A 452 5.08 8.66 15.18
CA THR A 452 4.15 7.88 16.01
C THR A 452 3.17 7.08 15.16
N ALA A 453 2.71 7.65 14.03
CA ALA A 453 1.85 6.97 13.06
C ALA A 453 2.57 5.81 12.37
N GLY A 454 3.84 5.99 11.99
CA GLY A 454 4.66 4.95 11.40
C GLY A 454 4.93 3.80 12.37
N LEU A 455 5.26 4.12 13.63
CA LEU A 455 5.42 3.12 14.70
C LEU A 455 4.11 2.35 14.93
N GLY A 456 2.97 3.04 14.99
CA GLY A 456 1.64 2.43 15.06
C GLY A 456 1.36 1.50 13.87
N SER A 457 1.74 1.91 12.65
CA SER A 457 1.57 1.10 11.45
C SER A 457 2.45 -0.16 11.44
N ALA A 458 3.68 -0.07 11.95
CA ALA A 458 4.57 -1.22 12.11
C ALA A 458 3.99 -2.24 13.11
N LEU A 459 3.50 -1.77 14.27
CA LEU A 459 2.82 -2.63 15.24
C LEU A 459 1.55 -3.25 14.68
N ARG A 460 0.72 -2.47 13.98
CA ARG A 460 -0.47 -2.99 13.29
C ARG A 460 -0.13 -4.14 12.36
N SER A 461 0.93 -3.99 11.56
CA SER A 461 1.35 -5.03 10.61
C SER A 461 1.71 -6.35 11.31
N LEU A 462 2.35 -6.29 12.48
CA LEU A 462 2.65 -7.47 13.30
C LEU A 462 1.36 -8.09 13.88
N VAL A 463 0.52 -7.27 14.48
CA VAL A 463 -0.75 -7.71 15.10
C VAL A 463 -1.65 -8.40 14.07
N VAL A 464 -1.84 -7.79 12.90
CA VAL A 464 -2.68 -8.32 11.82
C VAL A 464 -2.14 -9.63 11.26
N ALA A 465 -0.82 -9.74 11.18
CA ALA A 465 -0.17 -10.98 10.75
C ALA A 465 -0.10 -12.07 11.84
N GLY A 466 -0.59 -11.81 13.05
CA GLY A 466 -0.51 -12.74 14.17
C GLY A 466 0.90 -12.94 14.72
N VAL A 467 1.81 -11.99 14.47
CA VAL A 467 3.20 -12.02 14.92
C VAL A 467 3.33 -11.26 16.24
N PRO A 468 4.11 -11.75 17.21
CA PRO A 468 4.35 -11.07 18.47
C PRO A 468 4.87 -9.64 18.25
N VAL A 469 4.37 -8.67 19.01
CA VAL A 469 4.81 -7.26 18.88
C VAL A 469 6.29 -7.06 19.28
N SER A 470 6.87 -7.98 20.05
CA SER A 470 8.30 -8.02 20.37
C SER A 470 9.19 -8.14 19.14
N GLU A 471 8.69 -8.73 18.04
CA GLU A 471 9.39 -8.84 16.76
C GLU A 471 9.72 -7.47 16.12
N LEU A 472 9.10 -6.39 16.59
CA LEU A 472 9.47 -5.05 16.15
C LEU A 472 10.96 -4.76 16.37
N ARG A 473 11.50 -5.18 17.51
CA ARG A 473 12.92 -4.99 17.85
C ARG A 473 13.85 -5.94 17.08
N ALA A 474 13.41 -7.18 16.89
CA ALA A 474 14.17 -8.19 16.19
C ALA A 474 14.24 -7.94 14.66
N ARG A 475 13.44 -7.01 14.13
CA ARG A 475 13.31 -6.78 12.68
C ARG A 475 14.64 -6.48 12.00
N ILE A 476 15.48 -5.62 12.60
CA ILE A 476 16.79 -5.23 12.02
C ILE A 476 17.75 -6.41 12.03
N GLU A 477 17.81 -7.14 13.13
CA GLU A 477 18.65 -8.32 13.26
C GLU A 477 18.21 -9.41 12.26
N ALA A 478 16.90 -9.68 12.18
CA ALA A 478 16.33 -10.65 11.24
C ALA A 478 16.65 -10.29 9.78
N LEU A 479 16.54 -9.02 9.38
CA LEU A 479 16.94 -8.57 8.04
C LEU A 479 18.44 -8.71 7.81
N SER A 480 19.25 -8.38 8.80
CA SER A 480 20.71 -8.45 8.73
C SER A 480 21.24 -9.89 8.65
N ALA A 481 20.54 -10.82 9.28
CA ALA A 481 20.89 -12.24 9.29
C ALA A 481 20.56 -12.99 7.98
N VAL A 482 19.76 -12.41 7.08
CA VAL A 482 19.39 -13.07 5.80
C VAL A 482 20.66 -13.35 4.96
N THR A 483 20.80 -14.59 4.50
CA THR A 483 21.90 -15.05 3.64
C THR A 483 21.44 -15.20 2.18
N ALA A 484 22.39 -15.18 1.23
CA ALA A 484 22.10 -15.42 -0.19
C ALA A 484 21.45 -16.79 -0.41
N ASP A 485 21.94 -17.78 0.29
CA ASP A 485 21.45 -19.15 0.28
C ASP A 485 19.99 -19.27 0.81
N ALA A 486 19.64 -18.51 1.86
CA ALA A 486 18.26 -18.44 2.34
C ALA A 486 17.32 -17.82 1.30
N VAL A 487 17.75 -16.75 0.61
CA VAL A 487 17.00 -16.11 -0.49
C VAL A 487 16.78 -17.10 -1.64
N GLN A 488 17.84 -17.82 -2.04
CA GLN A 488 17.76 -18.79 -3.14
C GLN A 488 16.86 -19.98 -2.77
N ARG A 489 16.97 -20.53 -1.57
CA ARG A 489 16.06 -21.61 -1.12
C ARG A 489 14.60 -21.15 -1.10
N PHE A 490 14.33 -19.93 -0.63
CA PHE A 490 12.99 -19.37 -0.66
C PHE A 490 12.49 -19.20 -2.10
N ALA A 491 13.31 -18.69 -3.02
CA ALA A 491 12.98 -18.56 -4.42
C ALA A 491 12.67 -19.93 -5.05
N ALA A 492 13.52 -20.93 -4.83
CA ALA A 492 13.33 -22.30 -5.34
C ALA A 492 12.05 -22.95 -4.80
N ALA A 493 11.71 -22.68 -3.52
CA ALA A 493 10.50 -23.25 -2.92
C ALA A 493 9.20 -22.66 -3.48
N TYR A 494 9.18 -21.36 -3.82
CA TYR A 494 7.92 -20.67 -4.12
C TYR A 494 7.83 -20.07 -5.52
N LEU A 495 8.93 -19.65 -6.18
CA LEU A 495 8.88 -18.89 -7.43
C LEU A 495 8.88 -19.76 -8.70
N GLY A 496 8.76 -21.07 -8.60
CA GLY A 496 8.77 -21.98 -9.74
C GLY A 496 7.73 -21.61 -10.81
N ALA A 497 8.02 -21.95 -12.07
CA ALA A 497 7.20 -21.55 -13.23
C ALA A 497 5.72 -21.95 -13.10
N GLY A 498 5.41 -23.10 -12.51
CA GLY A 498 4.03 -23.58 -12.29
C GLY A 498 3.23 -22.75 -11.28
N ALA A 499 3.90 -22.04 -10.36
CA ALA A 499 3.25 -21.19 -9.37
C ALA A 499 2.88 -19.80 -9.93
N ARG A 500 3.46 -19.39 -11.05
CA ARG A 500 3.30 -18.03 -11.60
C ARG A 500 1.95 -17.85 -12.26
N ARG A 501 1.28 -16.77 -11.93
CA ARG A 501 0.04 -16.29 -12.53
C ARG A 501 0.36 -15.07 -13.36
N VAL A 502 0.00 -15.08 -14.64
CA VAL A 502 0.28 -13.97 -15.57
C VAL A 502 -1.03 -13.37 -16.03
N VAL A 503 -1.17 -12.08 -15.86
CA VAL A 503 -2.30 -11.29 -16.34
C VAL A 503 -1.76 -10.08 -17.09
N VAL A 504 -2.27 -9.84 -18.30
CA VAL A 504 -1.96 -8.65 -19.08
C VAL A 504 -3.26 -7.97 -19.46
N ALA A 505 -3.44 -6.72 -19.05
CA ALA A 505 -4.59 -5.90 -19.42
C ALA A 505 -4.14 -4.75 -20.33
N GLY A 506 -4.78 -4.60 -21.48
CA GLY A 506 -4.43 -3.61 -22.51
C GLY A 506 -5.08 -3.95 -23.83
N GLU A 507 -4.62 -3.37 -24.94
CA GLU A 507 -5.10 -3.70 -26.29
C GLU A 507 -4.58 -5.08 -26.72
N ALA A 508 -5.40 -6.11 -26.52
CA ALA A 508 -4.98 -7.50 -26.64
C ALA A 508 -4.51 -7.90 -28.04
N LEU A 509 -5.00 -7.24 -29.07
CA LEU A 509 -4.57 -7.47 -30.46
C LEU A 509 -3.06 -7.28 -30.65
N GLU A 510 -2.43 -6.38 -29.91
CA GLU A 510 -1.02 -6.08 -30.04
C GLU A 510 -0.09 -7.11 -29.36
N PHE A 511 -0.57 -7.86 -28.36
CA PHE A 511 0.30 -8.74 -27.57
C PHE A 511 -0.16 -10.20 -27.45
N SER A 512 -1.43 -10.53 -27.75
CA SER A 512 -1.97 -11.86 -27.49
C SER A 512 -1.25 -12.98 -28.20
N ALA A 513 -0.91 -12.82 -29.47
CA ALA A 513 -0.21 -13.85 -30.23
C ALA A 513 1.19 -14.16 -29.66
N SER A 514 1.96 -13.11 -29.34
CA SER A 514 3.30 -13.24 -28.75
C SER A 514 3.25 -13.79 -27.33
N LEU A 515 2.24 -13.43 -26.56
CA LEU A 515 2.04 -13.91 -25.20
C LEU A 515 1.59 -15.38 -25.17
N GLN A 516 0.71 -15.78 -26.09
CA GLN A 516 0.27 -17.16 -26.25
C GLN A 516 1.43 -18.10 -26.64
N ALA A 517 2.34 -17.65 -27.49
CA ALA A 517 3.53 -18.40 -27.86
C ALA A 517 4.48 -18.66 -26.68
N GLN A 518 4.49 -17.77 -25.68
CA GLN A 518 5.32 -17.91 -24.48
C GLN A 518 4.66 -18.70 -23.34
N ALA A 519 3.34 -18.95 -23.42
CA ALA A 519 2.62 -19.67 -22.39
C ALA A 519 3.14 -21.12 -22.28
N PRO A 520 3.44 -21.59 -21.04
CA PRO A 520 4.10 -22.89 -20.88
C PRO A 520 3.29 -24.05 -21.49
N ALA A 521 3.97 -24.95 -22.18
CA ALA A 521 3.41 -26.22 -22.62
C ALA A 521 3.30 -27.16 -21.42
N GLN A 522 2.23 -27.05 -20.64
CA GLN A 522 2.00 -27.96 -19.48
C GLN A 522 1.17 -29.16 -19.90
N THR A 523 1.66 -30.33 -19.57
CA THR A 523 0.97 -31.62 -19.70
C THR A 523 0.07 -31.89 -18.49
N PRO A 524 -1.15 -32.48 -18.59
CA PRO A 524 -1.94 -32.69 -19.77
C PRO A 524 -3.27 -31.89 -19.76
N LEU A 525 -3.27 -30.68 -20.25
CA LEU A 525 -4.53 -30.04 -20.63
C LEU A 525 -4.80 -30.48 -22.08
N SER A 526 -5.92 -31.15 -22.30
CA SER A 526 -6.31 -31.77 -23.59
C SER A 526 -6.58 -30.77 -24.74
N SER A 527 -6.34 -29.48 -24.54
CA SER A 527 -6.49 -28.44 -25.57
C SER A 527 -5.54 -27.24 -25.37
N PRO A 528 -4.89 -26.75 -26.44
CA PRO A 528 -4.07 -25.55 -26.41
C PRO A 528 -4.83 -24.28 -25.98
N SER A 529 -6.15 -24.22 -26.26
CA SER A 529 -7.03 -23.11 -25.92
C SER A 529 -7.22 -22.89 -24.41
N ARG A 530 -6.81 -23.83 -23.56
CA ARG A 530 -6.88 -23.68 -22.09
C ARG A 530 -5.64 -23.07 -21.44
N ARG A 531 -4.59 -22.79 -22.24
CA ARG A 531 -3.32 -22.22 -21.72
C ARG A 531 -3.30 -20.71 -21.67
N PHE A 532 -4.11 -20.10 -22.51
CA PHE A 532 -4.23 -18.67 -22.67
C PHE A 532 -5.69 -18.30 -22.90
N VAL A 533 -6.19 -17.34 -22.17
CA VAL A 533 -7.60 -16.91 -22.25
C VAL A 533 -7.64 -15.39 -22.42
N THR A 534 -8.44 -14.93 -23.37
CA THR A 534 -8.73 -13.52 -23.55
C THR A 534 -10.14 -13.22 -23.05
N LEU A 535 -10.25 -12.24 -22.15
CA LEU A 535 -11.52 -11.72 -21.62
C LEU A 535 -11.64 -10.26 -21.97
N THR A 536 -12.86 -9.74 -21.96
CA THR A 536 -13.13 -8.31 -21.97
C THR A 536 -13.53 -7.84 -20.57
N PRO A 537 -13.50 -6.54 -20.26
CA PRO A 537 -14.00 -6.04 -18.97
C PRO A 537 -15.43 -6.48 -18.66
N ALA A 538 -16.27 -6.63 -19.71
CA ALA A 538 -17.66 -7.05 -19.56
C ALA A 538 -17.79 -8.56 -19.25
N THR A 539 -16.86 -9.38 -19.70
CA THR A 539 -16.83 -10.84 -19.44
C THR A 539 -15.96 -11.21 -18.24
N LEU A 540 -15.27 -10.22 -17.67
CA LEU A 540 -14.49 -10.35 -16.45
C LEU A 540 -15.45 -10.42 -15.25
N ASP A 541 -16.03 -11.59 -15.00
CA ASP A 541 -16.91 -11.81 -13.86
C ASP A 541 -16.09 -12.10 -12.60
N ILE A 542 -15.88 -11.06 -11.82
CA ILE A 542 -15.10 -11.11 -10.57
C ILE A 542 -15.94 -11.72 -9.43
N GLU A 543 -17.26 -11.87 -9.62
CA GLU A 543 -18.20 -12.28 -8.57
C GLU A 543 -18.61 -13.74 -8.64
N ARG A 544 -18.52 -14.39 -9.80
CA ARG A 544 -18.95 -15.79 -9.95
C ARG A 544 -18.03 -16.77 -9.26
N ASP A 545 -18.60 -17.59 -8.42
CA ASP A 545 -17.96 -18.80 -7.92
C ASP A 545 -17.69 -19.76 -9.10
N GLY A 546 -16.43 -19.93 -9.44
CA GLY A 546 -15.96 -21.01 -10.32
C GLY A 546 -15.93 -20.74 -11.82
N ALA A 547 -16.27 -19.56 -12.30
CA ALA A 547 -16.32 -19.25 -13.73
C ALA A 547 -15.09 -18.51 -14.26
N TRP A 548 -13.92 -18.84 -13.80
CA TRP A 548 -12.68 -18.53 -14.55
C TRP A 548 -12.39 -19.68 -15.47
N PRO A 549 -11.91 -19.38 -16.70
CA PRO A 549 -12.07 -20.22 -17.86
C PRO A 549 -11.94 -21.66 -17.48
N ASP A 550 -13.05 -22.27 -17.60
CA ASP A 550 -13.42 -23.57 -17.08
C ASP A 550 -12.32 -24.48 -16.60
N ARG A 551 -12.58 -24.85 -15.39
CA ARG A 551 -12.25 -26.19 -14.99
C ARG A 551 -12.50 -27.22 -16.09
#